data_bca9dab6630ccd59724952fc53417225
#
_entry.id   bca9dab6630ccd59724952fc53417225
#
_cell.length_a   1.000
_cell.length_b   1.000
_cell.length_c   1.000
_cell.angle_alpha   90.00
_cell.angle_beta   90.00
_cell.angle_gamma   90.00
#
_symmetry.space_group_name_H-M   'P 1'
#
loop_
_entity.id
_entity.type
_entity.pdbx_description
1 polymer ?
#
loop_
_entity_poly.entity_id
_entity_poly.type
_entity_poly.pdbx_seq_one_letter_code
_entity_poly.pdbx_strand_id
1 'polypeptide(L)'
;MVYAMAVNEENAAGGRLVTAPTNGAAGIVPAVLRAHLDEHELNEVGINRHVSTFLRTATAIGGLFKMNASISGAEVGCPGEVGAAASMAAAGLTAAMGGSPRQIENAAEIAVCLLYTSDAADDRMR
;
A
#
# COMPACT_ATOMS: atom_id res chain seq x y z
N MET A 1 -5.84 -10.89 -2.61
CA MET A 1 -6.52 -10.40 -3.83
C MET A 1 -8.00 -10.09 -3.57
N VAL A 2 -8.77 -10.96 -2.95
CA VAL A 2 -10.22 -10.77 -2.67
C VAL A 2 -10.52 -9.46 -1.93
N TYR A 3 -9.78 -9.12 -0.90
CA TYR A 3 -9.98 -7.87 -0.14
C TYR A 3 -9.79 -6.62 -0.97
N ALA A 4 -8.78 -6.59 -1.84
CA ALA A 4 -8.54 -5.44 -2.72
C ALA A 4 -9.67 -5.27 -3.75
N MET A 5 -10.18 -6.39 -4.28
CA MET A 5 -11.32 -6.37 -5.20
C MET A 5 -12.59 -5.85 -4.50
N ALA A 6 -12.87 -6.30 -3.28
CA ALA A 6 -14.03 -5.82 -2.51
C ALA A 6 -13.99 -4.30 -2.28
N VAL A 7 -12.81 -3.74 -1.97
CA VAL A 7 -12.65 -2.27 -1.82
C VAL A 7 -12.86 -1.56 -3.15
N ASN A 8 -12.33 -2.10 -4.25
CA ASN A 8 -12.48 -1.50 -5.57
C ASN A 8 -13.94 -1.56 -6.07
N GLU A 9 -14.66 -2.62 -5.80
CA GLU A 9 -16.10 -2.74 -6.12
C GLU A 9 -16.91 -1.72 -5.33
N GLU A 10 -16.66 -1.55 -4.03
CA GLU A 10 -17.30 -0.53 -3.20
C GLU A 10 -17.01 0.88 -3.73
N ASN A 11 -15.76 1.15 -4.15
CA ASN A 11 -15.38 2.41 -4.77
C ASN A 11 -16.15 2.67 -6.07
N ALA A 12 -16.25 1.66 -6.93
CA ALA A 12 -16.98 1.74 -8.20
C ALA A 12 -18.50 1.94 -7.99
N ALA A 13 -19.04 1.41 -6.91
CA ALA A 13 -20.45 1.59 -6.52
C ALA A 13 -20.77 2.97 -5.90
N GLY A 14 -19.76 3.83 -5.73
CA GLY A 14 -19.92 5.16 -5.11
C GLY A 14 -19.96 5.12 -3.59
N GLY A 15 -19.47 4.06 -2.98
CA GLY A 15 -19.37 3.91 -1.52
C GLY A 15 -18.36 4.86 -0.90
N ARG A 16 -18.41 4.99 0.43
CA ARG A 16 -17.46 5.80 1.19
C ARG A 16 -16.20 4.99 1.49
N LEU A 17 -15.09 5.39 0.90
CA LEU A 17 -13.78 4.80 1.17
C LEU A 17 -12.80 5.81 1.77
N VAL A 18 -11.87 5.29 2.57
CA VAL A 18 -10.66 6.02 2.94
C VAL A 18 -9.64 5.79 1.84
N THR A 19 -9.20 6.85 1.18
CA THR A 19 -8.20 6.78 0.10
C THR A 19 -6.79 6.67 0.67
N ALA A 20 -5.94 5.84 0.03
CA ALA A 20 -4.55 5.67 0.41
C ALA A 20 -3.67 5.19 -0.77
N PRO A 21 -2.94 6.07 -1.47
CA PRO A 21 -2.94 7.53 -1.38
C PRO A 21 -4.09 8.18 -2.18
N THR A 22 -4.71 7.45 -3.12
CA THR A 22 -5.77 7.92 -4.02
C THR A 22 -6.92 6.92 -4.07
N ASN A 23 -8.03 7.25 -4.74
CA ASN A 23 -9.17 6.34 -4.89
C ASN A 23 -8.85 5.11 -5.74
N GLY A 24 -8.08 5.28 -6.82
CA GLY A 24 -7.74 4.17 -7.71
C GLY A 24 -6.90 3.07 -7.05
N ALA A 25 -6.07 3.44 -6.10
CA ALA A 25 -5.21 2.53 -5.34
C ALA A 25 -5.75 2.20 -3.93
N ALA A 26 -6.96 2.62 -3.59
CA ALA A 26 -7.52 2.55 -2.23
C ALA A 26 -7.63 1.12 -1.66
N GLY A 27 -7.67 0.10 -2.52
CA GLY A 27 -7.75 -1.30 -2.13
C GLY A 27 -6.46 -1.91 -1.60
N ILE A 28 -5.29 -1.34 -1.89
CA ILE A 28 -3.99 -1.99 -1.63
C ILE A 28 -3.67 -2.03 -0.13
N VAL A 29 -3.62 -0.87 0.51
CA VAL A 29 -3.25 -0.74 1.93
C VAL A 29 -4.17 -1.54 2.87
N PRO A 30 -5.52 -1.39 2.78
CA PRO A 30 -6.41 -2.15 3.65
C PRO A 30 -6.41 -3.65 3.37
N ALA A 31 -6.22 -4.07 2.11
CA ALA A 31 -6.17 -5.50 1.77
C ALA A 31 -4.95 -6.19 2.37
N VAL A 32 -3.78 -5.55 2.33
CA VAL A 32 -2.55 -6.09 2.93
C VAL A 32 -2.68 -6.15 4.45
N LEU A 33 -3.19 -5.09 5.07
CA LEU A 33 -3.43 -5.08 6.52
C LEU A 33 -4.42 -6.18 6.93
N ARG A 34 -5.53 -6.32 6.22
CA ARG A 34 -6.53 -7.34 6.54
C ARG A 34 -5.96 -8.75 6.40
N ALA A 35 -5.26 -9.04 5.29
CA ALA A 35 -4.61 -10.33 5.09
C ALA A 35 -3.62 -10.66 6.21
N HIS A 36 -2.81 -9.68 6.62
CA HIS A 36 -1.88 -9.85 7.74
C HIS A 36 -2.59 -10.20 9.06
N LEU A 37 -3.70 -9.54 9.36
CA LEU A 37 -4.45 -9.81 10.58
C LEU A 37 -5.14 -11.19 10.56
N ASP A 38 -5.59 -11.65 9.39
CA ASP A 38 -6.24 -12.95 9.25
C ASP A 38 -5.26 -14.13 9.32
N GLU A 39 -3.99 -13.90 8.95
CA GLU A 39 -2.94 -14.93 9.02
C GLU A 39 -2.39 -15.13 10.44
N HIS A 40 -2.69 -14.22 11.37
CA HIS A 40 -2.15 -14.24 12.72
C HIS A 40 -3.28 -14.35 13.75
N GLU A 41 -3.20 -15.33 14.64
CA GLU A 41 -4.09 -15.46 15.78
C GLU A 41 -3.71 -14.44 16.88
N LEU A 42 -4.14 -13.19 16.70
CA LEU A 42 -3.86 -12.10 17.62
C LEU A 42 -5.04 -11.87 18.56
N ASN A 43 -4.75 -11.62 19.84
CA ASN A 43 -5.74 -11.07 20.75
C ASN A 43 -6.01 -9.58 20.41
N GLU A 44 -7.03 -9.00 21.04
CA GLU A 44 -7.45 -7.62 20.79
C GLU A 44 -6.29 -6.60 20.95
N VAL A 45 -5.45 -6.75 21.94
CA VAL A 45 -4.28 -5.88 22.18
C VAL A 45 -3.27 -6.03 21.07
N GLY A 46 -3.01 -7.26 20.62
CA GLY A 46 -2.13 -7.55 19.49
C GLY A 46 -2.66 -6.95 18.19
N ILE A 47 -3.94 -7.11 17.90
CA ILE A 47 -4.59 -6.50 16.71
C ILE A 47 -4.40 -4.98 16.73
N ASN A 48 -4.73 -4.31 17.83
CA ASN A 48 -4.61 -2.86 17.94
C ASN A 48 -3.16 -2.37 17.76
N ARG A 49 -2.19 -3.11 18.28
CA ARG A 49 -0.77 -2.81 18.11
C ARG A 49 -0.35 -2.94 16.64
N HIS A 50 -0.69 -4.03 15.98
CA HIS A 50 -0.34 -4.28 14.57
C HIS A 50 -0.99 -3.25 13.66
N VAL A 51 -2.28 -2.97 13.83
CA VAL A 51 -3.01 -1.94 13.07
C VAL A 51 -2.37 -0.56 13.25
N SER A 52 -2.12 -0.15 14.49
CA SER A 52 -1.51 1.15 14.77
C SER A 52 -0.12 1.29 14.16
N THR A 53 0.74 0.28 14.30
CA THR A 53 2.10 0.29 13.74
C THR A 53 2.07 0.32 12.23
N PHE A 54 1.25 -0.53 11.61
CA PHE A 54 1.07 -0.59 10.16
C PHE A 54 0.62 0.77 9.60
N LEU A 55 -0.47 1.31 10.12
CA LEU A 55 -1.05 2.55 9.59
C LEU A 55 -0.15 3.77 9.79
N ARG A 56 0.53 3.88 10.93
CA ARG A 56 1.50 4.98 11.17
C ARG A 56 2.65 4.93 10.19
N THR A 57 3.23 3.75 9.96
CA THR A 57 4.33 3.58 9.02
C THR A 57 3.87 3.83 7.58
N ALA A 58 2.75 3.27 7.17
CA ALA A 58 2.17 3.52 5.85
C ALA A 58 1.91 5.02 5.63
N THR A 59 1.38 5.72 6.63
CA THR A 59 1.15 7.18 6.58
C THR A 59 2.45 7.97 6.43
N ALA A 60 3.51 7.58 7.14
CA ALA A 60 4.81 8.24 7.01
C ALA A 60 5.37 8.11 5.59
N ILE A 61 5.33 6.91 5.01
CA ILE A 61 5.77 6.67 3.62
C ILE A 61 4.89 7.45 2.63
N GLY A 62 3.56 7.41 2.79
CA GLY A 62 2.64 8.18 1.95
C GLY A 62 2.88 9.69 2.02
N GLY A 63 3.24 10.21 3.19
CA GLY A 63 3.65 11.60 3.39
C GLY A 63 4.92 11.96 2.62
N LEU A 64 5.92 11.07 2.58
CA LEU A 64 7.13 11.27 1.79
C LEU A 64 6.83 11.35 0.29
N PHE A 65 5.98 10.47 -0.23
CA PHE A 65 5.53 10.55 -1.63
C PHE A 65 4.82 11.86 -1.91
N LYS A 66 3.90 12.27 -1.05
CA LYS A 66 3.14 13.52 -1.22
C LYS A 66 4.03 14.76 -1.22
N MET A 67 5.11 14.77 -0.43
CA MET A 67 6.03 15.92 -0.33
C MET A 67 7.05 15.98 -1.47
N ASN A 68 7.46 14.84 -2.02
CA ASN A 68 8.62 14.75 -2.92
C ASN A 68 8.26 14.29 -4.34
N ALA A 69 7.05 13.80 -4.57
CA ALA A 69 6.60 13.30 -5.86
C ALA A 69 5.11 13.61 -6.07
N SER A 70 4.65 13.53 -7.32
CA SER A 70 3.21 13.50 -7.58
C SER A 70 2.65 12.12 -7.27
N ILE A 71 1.51 12.08 -6.59
CA ILE A 71 0.72 10.85 -6.34
C ILE A 71 -0.51 10.79 -7.26
N SER A 72 -0.66 11.76 -8.16
CA SER A 72 -1.79 11.85 -9.07
C SER A 72 -1.60 10.91 -10.27
N GLY A 73 -2.52 9.95 -10.44
CA GLY A 73 -2.53 9.10 -11.63
C GLY A 73 -2.62 9.86 -12.94
N ALA A 74 -3.16 11.08 -12.92
CA ALA A 74 -3.23 11.95 -14.09
C ALA A 74 -1.86 12.54 -14.49
N GLU A 75 -0.95 12.73 -13.53
CA GLU A 75 0.37 13.31 -13.76
C GLU A 75 1.46 12.26 -13.98
N VAL A 76 1.42 11.18 -13.20
CA VAL A 76 2.48 10.15 -13.18
C VAL A 76 2.01 8.78 -13.68
N GLY A 77 0.75 8.68 -14.08
CA GLY A 77 0.14 7.43 -14.52
C GLY A 77 -0.18 6.46 -13.38
N CYS A 78 -0.83 5.35 -13.72
CA CYS A 78 -1.17 4.28 -12.76
C CYS A 78 0.06 3.73 -11.99
N PRO A 79 1.26 3.56 -12.60
CA PRO A 79 2.43 3.07 -11.88
C PRO A 79 2.82 3.93 -10.67
N GLY A 80 2.74 5.26 -10.78
CA GLY A 80 3.07 6.16 -9.67
C GLY A 80 2.07 6.07 -8.52
N GLU A 81 0.78 6.00 -8.84
CA GLU A 81 -0.31 5.86 -7.86
C GLU A 81 -0.25 4.51 -7.13
N VAL A 82 -0.22 3.42 -7.91
CA VAL A 82 -0.16 2.04 -7.39
C VAL A 82 1.16 1.79 -6.69
N GLY A 83 2.28 2.34 -7.22
CA GLY A 83 3.61 2.25 -6.62
C GLY A 83 3.68 2.89 -5.24
N ALA A 84 3.10 4.07 -5.07
CA ALA A 84 3.01 4.72 -3.76
C ALA A 84 2.20 3.88 -2.76
N ALA A 85 1.03 3.37 -3.17
CA ALA A 85 0.20 2.51 -2.32
C ALA A 85 0.90 1.19 -1.95
N ALA A 86 1.59 0.55 -2.90
CA ALA A 86 2.36 -0.67 -2.66
C ALA A 86 3.52 -0.43 -1.67
N SER A 87 4.25 0.68 -1.82
CA SER A 87 5.30 1.08 -0.87
C SER A 87 4.76 1.32 0.52
N MET A 88 3.64 2.02 0.64
CA MET A 88 2.95 2.25 1.92
C MET A 88 2.58 0.93 2.60
N ALA A 89 2.00 0.00 1.84
CA ALA A 89 1.58 -1.30 2.35
C ALA A 89 2.78 -2.18 2.74
N ALA A 90 3.83 -2.23 1.92
CA ALA A 90 5.03 -3.02 2.19
C ALA A 90 5.78 -2.51 3.44
N ALA A 91 5.93 -1.20 3.57
CA ALA A 91 6.52 -0.59 4.75
C ALA A 91 5.70 -0.86 6.02
N GLY A 92 4.37 -0.67 5.93
CA GLY A 92 3.45 -0.91 7.04
C GLY A 92 3.48 -2.37 7.51
N LEU A 93 3.46 -3.31 6.58
CA LEU A 93 3.55 -4.75 6.86
C LEU A 93 4.88 -5.10 7.54
N THR A 94 6.00 -4.63 6.98
CA THR A 94 7.33 -4.87 7.56
C THR A 94 7.44 -4.33 8.98
N ALA A 95 6.89 -3.14 9.25
CA ALA A 95 6.86 -2.56 10.58
C ALA A 95 5.99 -3.37 11.55
N ALA A 96 4.80 -3.80 11.11
CA ALA A 96 3.89 -4.63 11.91
C ALA A 96 4.53 -5.98 12.30
N MET A 97 5.34 -6.53 11.41
CA MET A 97 6.13 -7.75 11.64
C MET A 97 7.38 -7.53 12.51
N GLY A 98 7.63 -6.33 12.98
CA GLY A 98 8.77 -5.99 13.83
C GLY A 98 10.07 -5.69 13.08
N GLY A 99 10.00 -5.37 11.80
CA GLY A 99 11.17 -5.02 10.99
C GLY A 99 11.88 -3.75 11.48
N SER A 100 13.18 -3.71 11.29
CA SER A 100 14.02 -2.54 11.58
C SER A 100 13.71 -1.39 10.59
N PRO A 101 14.07 -0.13 10.91
CA PRO A 101 13.90 1.00 9.99
C PRO A 101 14.48 0.75 8.60
N ARG A 102 15.67 0.16 8.53
CA ARG A 102 16.33 -0.19 7.27
C ARG A 102 15.54 -1.23 6.46
N GLN A 103 14.94 -2.21 7.11
CA GLN A 103 14.09 -3.21 6.45
C GLN A 103 12.80 -2.57 5.93
N ILE A 104 12.25 -1.62 6.68
CA ILE A 104 11.06 -0.86 6.28
C ILE A 104 11.34 -0.03 5.02
N GLU A 105 12.46 0.70 4.99
CA GLU A 105 12.90 1.46 3.82
C GLU A 105 13.10 0.55 2.60
N ASN A 106 13.85 -0.54 2.76
CA ASN A 106 14.09 -1.50 1.68
C ASN A 106 12.79 -2.10 1.14
N ALA A 107 11.84 -2.44 2.00
CA ALA A 107 10.55 -2.98 1.59
C ALA A 107 9.74 -1.96 0.76
N ALA A 108 9.73 -0.70 1.18
CA ALA A 108 9.08 0.37 0.46
C ALA A 108 9.71 0.58 -0.93
N GLU A 109 11.04 0.61 -1.02
CA GLU A 109 11.78 0.79 -2.26
C GLU A 109 11.57 -0.37 -3.22
N ILE A 110 11.68 -1.61 -2.76
CA ILE A 110 11.45 -2.81 -3.59
C ILE A 110 10.04 -2.80 -4.18
N ALA A 111 9.03 -2.43 -3.39
CA ALA A 111 7.64 -2.39 -3.84
C ALA A 111 7.41 -1.38 -4.98
N VAL A 112 8.03 -0.21 -4.93
CA VAL A 112 8.01 0.76 -6.04
C VAL A 112 8.74 0.21 -7.26
N CYS A 113 9.96 -0.29 -7.08
CA CYS A 113 10.80 -0.77 -8.19
C CYS A 113 10.18 -1.92 -8.96
N LEU A 114 9.51 -2.86 -8.29
CA LEU A 114 8.86 -4.00 -8.93
C LEU A 114 7.74 -3.57 -9.89
N LEU A 115 7.00 -2.52 -9.57
CA LEU A 115 5.95 -2.00 -10.44
C LEU A 115 6.50 -1.31 -11.68
N TYR A 116 7.57 -0.53 -11.53
CA TYR A 116 8.24 0.11 -12.67
C TYR A 116 8.89 -0.92 -13.61
N THR A 117 9.44 -1.99 -13.09
CA THR A 117 10.06 -3.04 -13.93
C THR A 117 9.04 -3.90 -14.66
N SER A 118 7.88 -4.16 -14.08
CA SER A 118 6.80 -4.90 -14.76
C SER A 118 6.19 -4.10 -15.92
N ASP A 119 6.04 -2.80 -15.76
CA ASP A 119 5.52 -1.91 -16.81
C ASP A 119 6.50 -1.78 -17.99
N ALA A 120 7.80 -1.65 -17.71
CA ALA A 120 8.86 -1.62 -18.73
C ALA A 120 8.99 -2.95 -19.50
N ALA A 121 8.59 -4.08 -18.90
CA ALA A 121 8.56 -5.37 -19.58
C ALA A 121 7.37 -5.49 -20.55
N ASP A 122 6.21 -4.92 -20.18
CA ASP A 122 5.00 -4.94 -21.02
C ASP A 122 5.15 -4.04 -22.25
N ASP A 123 5.83 -2.89 -22.12
CA ASP A 123 6.15 -1.99 -23.23
C ASP A 123 7.11 -2.58 -24.27
N ARG A 124 7.94 -3.55 -23.90
CA ARG A 124 8.84 -4.25 -24.82
C ARG A 124 8.16 -5.37 -25.61
N MET A 125 6.95 -5.73 -25.25
CA MET A 125 6.17 -6.78 -25.91
C MET A 125 5.11 -6.24 -26.87
N ARG A 126 5.00 -4.93 -27.04
CA ARG A 126 4.14 -4.25 -28.02
C ARG A 126 4.97 -3.69 -29.17
#